data_fdfded06d2d6cf23329430f965960302
#
_entry.id   fdfded06d2d6cf23329430f965960302
#
_cell.length_a   1.000
_cell.length_b   1.000
_cell.length_c   1.000
_cell.angle_alpha   90.00
_cell.angle_beta   90.00
_cell.angle_gamma   90.00
#
_symmetry.space_group_name_H-M   'P 1'
#
loop_
_entity.id
_entity.type
_entity.pdbx_description
1 polymer ?
#
loop_
_entity_poly.entity_id
_entity_poly.type
_entity_poly.pdbx_seq_one_letter_code
_entity_poly.pdbx_strand_id
1 'polypeptide(L)'
;MTKKLTVVQMLPELESGGVERGTLEMGKYLVAHGHRSIVISAGGRMVEQLLHEGSEHIDWPVGKKALTTIRYIKKVRNFLRETKPDILHLRSRLPAWIGYLAWKKLPKNKRPHLVTTVHGQYSVSAYSSVMVRGEKVIAVSETIRQYILNNYSFVKEKDIEVIYRGVDCNVYNYGCKPSKSWQESWNDQFPQIQDKTLLTLPGRVTRLKGHHDFISVIDALIQSGNNVHGAIVGGVHPKKKQYVEELRRKINDLNLGSHITFVGQRSDMREVLAQSDVVFSLSQTPESFGRTTLEALSLGTPVLGYDHGGVREQLKAIYPNGLVEVNNVDEVVLKLQEGLPCLSLPSRTHVFDLETMCSKTLSVYKKLQAK
;
A
#
# COMPACT_ATOMS: atom_id res chain seq x y z
N MET A 1 -8.72 -23.95 -24.73
CA MET A 1 -9.06 -22.54 -24.39
C MET A 1 -9.28 -22.44 -22.88
N THR A 2 -8.59 -21.58 -22.19
CA THR A 2 -8.82 -21.37 -20.75
C THR A 2 -10.18 -20.72 -20.53
N LYS A 3 -10.98 -21.24 -19.60
CA LYS A 3 -12.32 -20.73 -19.29
C LYS A 3 -12.25 -19.24 -18.95
N LYS A 4 -13.09 -18.42 -19.58
CA LYS A 4 -13.27 -17.01 -19.25
C LYS A 4 -13.94 -16.89 -17.88
N LEU A 5 -13.31 -16.18 -16.93
CA LEU A 5 -13.85 -15.94 -15.59
C LEU A 5 -14.62 -14.62 -15.54
N THR A 6 -15.67 -14.58 -14.71
CA THR A 6 -16.31 -13.36 -14.25
C THR A 6 -15.94 -13.13 -12.78
N VAL A 7 -15.24 -12.06 -12.50
CA VAL A 7 -14.73 -11.71 -11.15
C VAL A 7 -15.42 -10.45 -10.64
N VAL A 8 -16.00 -10.53 -9.45
CA VAL A 8 -16.59 -9.37 -8.75
C VAL A 8 -15.69 -9.00 -7.59
N GLN A 9 -15.17 -7.79 -7.58
CA GLN A 9 -14.40 -7.22 -6.47
C GLN A 9 -15.27 -6.22 -5.68
N MET A 10 -15.19 -6.24 -4.34
CA MET A 10 -15.96 -5.32 -3.49
C MET A 10 -15.04 -4.55 -2.53
N LEU A 11 -15.14 -3.22 -2.53
CA LEU A 11 -14.42 -2.31 -1.65
C LEU A 11 -15.30 -1.08 -1.31
N PRO A 12 -14.90 -0.20 -0.34
CA PRO A 12 -15.72 0.94 0.06
C PRO A 12 -15.91 1.98 -1.04
N GLU A 13 -14.81 2.42 -1.62
CA GLU A 13 -14.72 3.54 -2.57
C GLU A 13 -13.46 3.40 -3.44
N LEU A 14 -13.31 4.22 -4.47
CA LEU A 14 -12.19 4.25 -5.41
C LEU A 14 -11.52 5.64 -5.40
N GLU A 15 -11.15 6.15 -4.21
CA GLU A 15 -10.54 7.48 -4.07
C GLU A 15 -9.02 7.44 -4.18
N SER A 16 -8.35 6.87 -3.16
CA SER A 16 -6.89 6.74 -3.16
C SER A 16 -6.45 5.77 -2.07
N GLY A 17 -5.45 4.98 -2.37
CA GLY A 17 -4.85 4.06 -1.41
C GLY A 17 -4.41 2.74 -2.04
N GLY A 18 -3.74 1.92 -1.26
CA GLY A 18 -3.18 0.66 -1.76
C GLY A 18 -4.23 -0.40 -2.10
N VAL A 19 -5.42 -0.36 -1.47
CA VAL A 19 -6.52 -1.29 -1.75
C VAL A 19 -7.16 -0.94 -3.08
N GLU A 20 -7.47 0.34 -3.27
CA GLU A 20 -8.09 0.91 -4.46
C GLU A 20 -7.21 0.67 -5.68
N ARG A 21 -5.92 1.07 -5.59
CA ARG A 21 -4.95 0.87 -6.67
C ARG A 21 -4.81 -0.61 -7.02
N GLY A 22 -4.65 -1.51 -6.02
CA GLY A 22 -4.57 -2.94 -6.28
C GLY A 22 -5.87 -3.56 -6.83
N THR A 23 -7.01 -2.87 -6.69
CA THR A 23 -8.28 -3.28 -7.32
C THR A 23 -8.29 -2.93 -8.81
N LEU A 24 -7.82 -1.73 -9.18
CA LEU A 24 -7.66 -1.31 -10.57
C LEU A 24 -6.63 -2.21 -11.27
N GLU A 25 -5.45 -2.36 -10.68
CA GLU A 25 -4.36 -3.19 -11.21
C GLU A 25 -4.84 -4.61 -11.53
N MET A 26 -5.57 -5.25 -10.61
CA MET A 26 -6.14 -6.57 -10.84
C MET A 26 -7.27 -6.54 -11.89
N GLY A 27 -8.10 -5.49 -11.90
CA GLY A 27 -9.15 -5.29 -12.90
C GLY A 27 -8.60 -5.22 -14.32
N LYS A 28 -7.61 -4.34 -14.53
CA LYS A 28 -6.88 -4.18 -15.80
C LYS A 28 -6.27 -5.50 -16.26
N TYR A 29 -5.60 -6.20 -15.34
CA TYR A 29 -4.97 -7.49 -15.62
C TYR A 29 -5.99 -8.54 -16.06
N LEU A 30 -7.14 -8.64 -15.38
CA LEU A 30 -8.23 -9.55 -15.74
C LEU A 30 -8.75 -9.27 -17.16
N VAL A 31 -9.01 -8.01 -17.47
CA VAL A 31 -9.50 -7.60 -18.80
C VAL A 31 -8.48 -7.92 -19.89
N ALA A 32 -7.22 -7.59 -19.68
CA ALA A 32 -6.13 -7.88 -20.62
C ALA A 32 -5.98 -9.41 -20.92
N HIS A 33 -6.38 -10.25 -19.94
CA HIS A 33 -6.35 -11.72 -20.11
C HIS A 33 -7.72 -12.32 -20.52
N GLY A 34 -8.63 -11.49 -21.02
CA GLY A 34 -9.93 -11.92 -21.57
C GLY A 34 -10.98 -12.31 -20.51
N HIS A 35 -10.77 -11.95 -19.25
CA HIS A 35 -11.72 -12.17 -18.17
C HIS A 35 -12.64 -10.95 -17.98
N ARG A 36 -13.82 -11.15 -17.41
CA ARG A 36 -14.76 -10.06 -17.06
C ARG A 36 -14.46 -9.58 -15.64
N SER A 37 -14.19 -8.28 -15.50
CA SER A 37 -13.91 -7.63 -14.22
C SER A 37 -15.05 -6.68 -13.86
N ILE A 38 -15.66 -6.87 -12.66
CA ILE A 38 -16.73 -6.03 -12.13
C ILE A 38 -16.30 -5.54 -10.77
N VAL A 39 -16.43 -4.24 -10.52
CA VAL A 39 -16.10 -3.62 -9.23
C VAL A 39 -17.33 -2.97 -8.63
N ILE A 40 -17.63 -3.28 -7.37
CA ILE A 40 -18.72 -2.68 -6.59
C ILE A 40 -18.11 -1.77 -5.52
N SER A 41 -18.40 -0.47 -5.59
CA SER A 41 -17.95 0.54 -4.61
C SER A 41 -18.87 1.76 -4.61
N ALA A 42 -18.62 2.74 -3.74
CA ALA A 42 -19.36 4.00 -3.68
C ALA A 42 -18.85 5.07 -4.68
N GLY A 43 -18.16 4.64 -5.74
CA GLY A 43 -17.55 5.58 -6.68
C GLY A 43 -16.19 6.10 -6.19
N GLY A 44 -15.77 7.26 -6.71
CA GLY A 44 -14.51 7.94 -6.41
C GLY A 44 -13.73 8.31 -7.66
N ARG A 45 -12.68 9.12 -7.49
CA ARG A 45 -11.89 9.70 -8.61
C ARG A 45 -11.19 8.68 -9.52
N MET A 46 -11.02 7.43 -9.06
CA MET A 46 -10.36 6.37 -9.85
C MET A 46 -11.36 5.56 -10.69
N VAL A 47 -12.66 5.89 -10.67
CA VAL A 47 -13.69 5.16 -11.45
C VAL A 47 -13.49 5.36 -12.94
N GLU A 48 -13.17 6.57 -13.38
CA GLU A 48 -12.92 6.86 -14.80
C GLU A 48 -11.78 6.00 -15.34
N GLN A 49 -10.67 5.91 -14.61
CA GLN A 49 -9.55 5.05 -14.98
C GLN A 49 -9.97 3.59 -15.03
N LEU A 50 -10.73 3.11 -14.04
CA LEU A 50 -11.22 1.72 -13.98
C LEU A 50 -12.04 1.35 -15.22
N LEU A 51 -12.95 2.24 -15.63
CA LEU A 51 -13.80 2.07 -16.81
C LEU A 51 -12.98 2.10 -18.11
N HIS A 52 -12.06 3.06 -18.23
CA HIS A 52 -11.15 3.17 -19.37
C HIS A 52 -10.28 1.91 -19.53
N GLU A 53 -9.87 1.29 -18.43
CA GLU A 53 -9.11 0.03 -18.40
C GLU A 53 -9.99 -1.21 -18.63
N GLY A 54 -11.29 -1.04 -18.94
CA GLY A 54 -12.22 -2.06 -19.39
C GLY A 54 -12.93 -2.86 -18.29
N SER A 55 -12.80 -2.48 -17.02
CA SER A 55 -13.62 -3.05 -15.93
C SER A 55 -15.00 -2.39 -15.89
N GLU A 56 -16.00 -3.12 -15.43
CA GLU A 56 -17.33 -2.59 -15.14
C GLU A 56 -17.38 -2.03 -13.69
N HIS A 57 -18.08 -0.92 -13.48
CA HIS A 57 -18.32 -0.36 -12.16
C HIS A 57 -19.80 -0.36 -11.79
N ILE A 58 -20.09 -0.72 -10.53
CA ILE A 58 -21.44 -0.62 -9.94
C ILE A 58 -21.35 0.30 -8.74
N ASP A 59 -21.98 1.48 -8.87
CA ASP A 59 -22.01 2.48 -7.80
C ASP A 59 -23.02 2.10 -6.71
N TRP A 60 -22.52 1.35 -5.72
CA TRP A 60 -23.26 1.02 -4.50
C TRP A 60 -22.42 1.35 -3.28
N PRO A 61 -22.90 2.21 -2.37
CA PRO A 61 -22.19 2.63 -1.17
C PRO A 61 -22.14 1.53 -0.09
N VAL A 62 -21.59 0.36 -0.46
CA VAL A 62 -21.45 -0.83 0.41
C VAL A 62 -20.47 -0.63 1.57
N GLY A 63 -19.67 0.45 1.56
CA GLY A 63 -18.74 0.84 2.60
C GLY A 63 -19.27 1.92 3.56
N LYS A 64 -20.46 2.48 3.34
CA LYS A 64 -21.04 3.56 4.17
C LYS A 64 -21.47 3.02 5.52
N LYS A 65 -20.99 3.62 6.60
CA LYS A 65 -21.37 3.27 7.98
C LYS A 65 -22.75 3.81 8.33
N ALA A 66 -23.81 3.17 7.79
CA ALA A 66 -25.20 3.51 8.05
C ALA A 66 -26.04 2.25 8.11
N LEU A 67 -27.11 2.25 8.90
CA LEU A 67 -28.06 1.11 8.98
C LEU A 67 -28.67 0.77 7.61
N THR A 68 -28.88 1.78 6.77
CA THR A 68 -29.39 1.62 5.40
C THR A 68 -28.46 0.76 4.52
N THR A 69 -27.19 0.59 4.87
CA THR A 69 -26.24 -0.24 4.12
C THR A 69 -26.61 -1.72 4.13
N ILE A 70 -27.36 -2.19 5.14
CA ILE A 70 -27.84 -3.57 5.23
C ILE A 70 -28.73 -3.96 4.04
N ARG A 71 -29.47 -3.00 3.45
CA ARG A 71 -30.30 -3.25 2.25
C ARG A 71 -29.50 -3.78 1.06
N TYR A 72 -28.20 -3.44 0.99
CA TYR A 72 -27.31 -3.92 -0.08
C TYR A 72 -27.05 -5.42 0.00
N ILE A 73 -27.26 -6.09 1.13
CA ILE A 73 -27.18 -7.57 1.22
C ILE A 73 -28.18 -8.20 0.23
N LYS A 74 -29.40 -7.70 0.16
CA LYS A 74 -30.42 -8.20 -0.80
C LYS A 74 -30.04 -7.85 -2.24
N LYS A 75 -29.56 -6.61 -2.49
CA LYS A 75 -29.13 -6.16 -3.83
C LYS A 75 -27.97 -7.01 -4.34
N VAL A 76 -26.91 -7.16 -3.54
CA VAL A 76 -25.73 -7.98 -3.89
C VAL A 76 -26.13 -9.43 -4.10
N ARG A 77 -26.99 -10.02 -3.24
CA ARG A 77 -27.47 -11.39 -3.45
C ARG A 77 -28.19 -11.57 -4.77
N ASN A 78 -29.10 -10.65 -5.14
CA ASN A 78 -29.81 -10.69 -6.40
C ASN A 78 -28.83 -10.56 -7.58
N PHE A 79 -27.93 -9.60 -7.52
CA PHE A 79 -26.88 -9.39 -8.51
C PHE A 79 -26.02 -10.64 -8.71
N LEU A 80 -25.55 -11.28 -7.63
CA LEU A 80 -24.77 -12.52 -7.72
C LEU A 80 -25.58 -13.67 -8.34
N ARG A 81 -26.91 -13.73 -8.10
CA ARG A 81 -27.79 -14.73 -8.69
C ARG A 81 -28.00 -14.53 -10.18
N GLU A 82 -28.10 -13.28 -10.64
CA GLU A 82 -28.31 -12.89 -12.04
C GLU A 82 -27.02 -12.99 -12.84
N THR A 83 -25.93 -12.41 -12.33
CA THR A 83 -24.63 -12.34 -13.00
C THR A 83 -23.89 -13.68 -12.98
N LYS A 84 -24.14 -14.53 -11.97
CA LYS A 84 -23.47 -15.82 -11.74
C LYS A 84 -21.94 -15.73 -11.90
N PRO A 85 -21.26 -14.81 -11.15
CA PRO A 85 -19.82 -14.70 -11.26
C PRO A 85 -19.13 -15.96 -10.78
N ASP A 86 -17.92 -16.20 -11.26
CA ASP A 86 -17.08 -17.31 -10.81
C ASP A 86 -16.44 -17.00 -9.47
N ILE A 87 -16.04 -15.76 -9.26
CA ILE A 87 -15.32 -15.31 -8.07
C ILE A 87 -16.01 -14.09 -7.45
N LEU A 88 -16.17 -14.10 -6.13
CA LEU A 88 -16.46 -12.93 -5.30
C LEU A 88 -15.23 -12.63 -4.44
N HIS A 89 -14.54 -11.52 -4.74
CA HIS A 89 -13.35 -11.10 -4.02
C HIS A 89 -13.62 -9.89 -3.11
N LEU A 90 -13.52 -10.09 -1.82
CA LEU A 90 -13.82 -9.09 -0.79
C LEU A 90 -12.51 -8.45 -0.30
N ARG A 91 -12.43 -7.12 -0.38
CA ARG A 91 -11.18 -6.39 -0.17
C ARG A 91 -11.19 -5.43 1.03
N SER A 92 -12.33 -5.27 1.72
CA SER A 92 -12.44 -4.40 2.89
C SER A 92 -13.60 -4.83 3.79
N ARG A 93 -13.47 -4.59 5.10
CA ARG A 93 -14.31 -5.17 6.16
C ARG A 93 -15.84 -5.00 5.99
N LEU A 94 -16.32 -3.76 5.82
CA LEU A 94 -17.77 -3.54 5.71
C LEU A 94 -18.36 -4.07 4.39
N PRO A 95 -17.77 -3.78 3.21
CA PRO A 95 -18.14 -4.46 1.97
C PRO A 95 -18.05 -5.98 2.07
N ALA A 96 -17.06 -6.51 2.81
CA ALA A 96 -16.93 -7.94 3.02
C ALA A 96 -18.09 -8.52 3.83
N TRP A 97 -18.58 -7.84 4.85
CA TRP A 97 -19.78 -8.28 5.56
C TRP A 97 -21.02 -8.29 4.65
N ILE A 98 -21.21 -7.24 3.85
CA ILE A 98 -22.33 -7.19 2.89
C ILE A 98 -22.24 -8.33 1.87
N GLY A 99 -21.05 -8.51 1.26
CA GLY A 99 -20.81 -9.57 0.28
C GLY A 99 -20.92 -10.98 0.86
N TYR A 100 -20.33 -11.23 2.04
CA TYR A 100 -20.35 -12.51 2.73
C TYR A 100 -21.76 -12.92 3.13
N LEU A 101 -22.56 -12.01 3.70
CA LEU A 101 -23.94 -12.29 4.08
C LEU A 101 -24.84 -12.53 2.86
N ALA A 102 -24.62 -11.79 1.77
CA ALA A 102 -25.30 -12.02 0.49
C ALA A 102 -24.94 -13.41 -0.08
N TRP A 103 -23.65 -13.74 -0.13
CA TRP A 103 -23.11 -15.01 -0.57
C TRP A 103 -23.63 -16.20 0.25
N LYS A 104 -23.63 -16.07 1.60
CA LYS A 104 -24.10 -17.13 2.50
C LYS A 104 -25.58 -17.46 2.29
N LYS A 105 -26.38 -16.49 1.83
CA LYS A 105 -27.82 -16.68 1.54
C LYS A 105 -28.12 -17.29 0.16
N LEU A 106 -27.11 -17.52 -0.68
CA LEU A 106 -27.26 -18.27 -1.94
C LEU A 106 -27.24 -19.78 -1.67
N PRO A 107 -27.93 -20.59 -2.49
CA PRO A 107 -27.78 -22.05 -2.49
C PRO A 107 -26.29 -22.44 -2.71
N LYS A 108 -25.79 -23.43 -1.97
CA LYS A 108 -24.36 -23.79 -1.99
C LYS A 108 -23.82 -24.04 -3.40
N ASN A 109 -24.56 -24.73 -4.23
CA ASN A 109 -24.22 -25.06 -5.62
C ASN A 109 -24.32 -23.89 -6.61
N LYS A 110 -24.76 -22.70 -6.16
CA LYS A 110 -24.88 -21.48 -6.98
C LYS A 110 -24.06 -20.32 -6.44
N ARG A 111 -23.17 -20.60 -5.50
CA ARG A 111 -22.27 -19.60 -4.92
C ARG A 111 -21.04 -19.40 -5.79
N PRO A 112 -20.61 -18.17 -6.07
CA PRO A 112 -19.26 -17.94 -6.54
C PRO A 112 -18.25 -18.40 -5.50
N HIS A 113 -17.03 -18.73 -5.91
CA HIS A 113 -15.93 -18.95 -4.96
C HIS A 113 -15.60 -17.64 -4.23
N LEU A 114 -15.42 -17.76 -2.93
CA LEU A 114 -15.19 -16.62 -2.06
C LEU A 114 -13.70 -16.44 -1.78
N VAL A 115 -13.16 -15.32 -2.20
CA VAL A 115 -11.77 -14.91 -1.91
C VAL A 115 -11.77 -13.64 -1.06
N THR A 116 -10.88 -13.55 -0.09
CA THR A 116 -10.66 -12.33 0.69
C THR A 116 -9.19 -11.93 0.64
N THR A 117 -8.89 -10.63 0.70
CA THR A 117 -7.53 -10.14 0.88
C THR A 117 -7.39 -9.36 2.17
N VAL A 118 -6.47 -9.76 3.01
CA VAL A 118 -6.09 -9.06 4.24
C VAL A 118 -4.98 -8.06 3.92
N HIS A 119 -5.35 -6.78 3.90
CA HIS A 119 -4.46 -5.68 3.51
C HIS A 119 -3.73 -5.03 4.69
N GLY A 120 -4.08 -5.41 5.92
CA GLY A 120 -3.55 -4.76 7.10
C GLY A 120 -3.78 -5.58 8.37
N GLN A 121 -3.05 -5.24 9.41
CA GLN A 121 -3.31 -5.73 10.75
C GLN A 121 -4.54 -4.97 11.30
N TYR A 122 -5.69 -5.58 11.18
CA TYR A 122 -6.92 -5.03 11.74
C TYR A 122 -6.97 -5.27 13.25
N SER A 123 -7.74 -4.46 13.99
CA SER A 123 -8.10 -4.81 15.37
C SER A 123 -8.78 -6.18 15.38
N VAL A 124 -8.26 -7.11 16.21
CA VAL A 124 -8.80 -8.47 16.33
C VAL A 124 -10.20 -8.40 16.95
N SER A 125 -11.21 -8.79 16.20
CA SER A 125 -12.61 -8.72 16.60
C SER A 125 -13.49 -9.57 15.68
N ALA A 126 -14.70 -9.89 16.15
CA ALA A 126 -15.71 -10.56 15.32
C ALA A 126 -15.99 -9.77 14.02
N TYR A 127 -15.95 -8.42 14.07
CA TYR A 127 -16.13 -7.57 12.89
C TYR A 127 -15.01 -7.75 11.86
N SER A 128 -13.77 -7.84 12.30
CA SER A 128 -12.62 -8.02 11.40
C SER A 128 -12.48 -9.46 10.86
N SER A 129 -13.07 -10.44 11.57
CA SER A 129 -12.97 -11.87 11.20
C SER A 129 -13.54 -12.18 9.81
N VAL A 130 -14.41 -11.33 9.25
CA VAL A 130 -14.95 -11.53 7.90
C VAL A 130 -13.85 -11.56 6.84
N MET A 131 -12.75 -10.85 7.06
CA MET A 131 -11.63 -10.78 6.11
C MET A 131 -10.83 -12.09 6.01
N VAL A 132 -11.07 -13.04 6.89
CA VAL A 132 -10.43 -14.36 6.90
C VAL A 132 -11.44 -15.52 6.71
N ARG A 133 -12.65 -15.22 6.18
CA ARG A 133 -13.71 -16.21 5.91
C ARG A 133 -13.81 -16.62 4.45
N GLY A 134 -12.86 -16.24 3.60
CA GLY A 134 -12.78 -16.71 2.23
C GLY A 134 -12.44 -18.21 2.15
N GLU A 135 -12.83 -18.88 1.08
CA GLU A 135 -12.34 -20.23 0.71
C GLU A 135 -10.82 -20.19 0.47
N LYS A 136 -10.34 -19.02 0.01
CA LYS A 136 -8.94 -18.62 0.00
C LYS A 136 -8.79 -17.22 0.58
N VAL A 137 -7.77 -17.05 1.40
CA VAL A 137 -7.41 -15.79 2.05
C VAL A 137 -6.05 -15.36 1.49
N ILE A 138 -6.01 -14.25 0.79
CA ILE A 138 -4.76 -13.66 0.30
C ILE A 138 -4.17 -12.79 1.41
N ALA A 139 -2.98 -13.11 1.86
CA ALA A 139 -2.16 -12.29 2.75
C ALA A 139 -1.17 -11.48 1.90
N VAL A 140 -1.09 -10.17 2.12
CA VAL A 140 -0.25 -9.27 1.29
C VAL A 140 1.24 -9.35 1.64
N SER A 141 1.61 -10.10 2.65
CA SER A 141 2.99 -10.35 3.11
C SER A 141 3.02 -11.56 4.04
N GLU A 142 4.19 -12.08 4.34
CA GLU A 142 4.37 -13.13 5.36
C GLU A 142 4.02 -12.59 6.77
N THR A 143 4.31 -11.33 7.04
CA THR A 143 3.86 -10.63 8.26
C THR A 143 2.34 -10.71 8.43
N ILE A 144 1.57 -10.51 7.37
CA ILE A 144 0.11 -10.61 7.42
C ILE A 144 -0.34 -12.07 7.53
N ARG A 145 0.36 -13.02 6.92
CA ARG A 145 0.07 -14.45 7.10
C ARG A 145 0.23 -14.84 8.57
N GLN A 146 1.33 -14.49 9.21
CA GLN A 146 1.56 -14.74 10.63
C GLN A 146 0.52 -14.06 11.52
N TYR A 147 0.18 -12.79 11.21
CA TYR A 147 -0.91 -12.10 11.90
C TYR A 147 -2.23 -12.88 11.83
N ILE A 148 -2.59 -13.43 10.67
CA ILE A 148 -3.82 -14.23 10.51
C ILE A 148 -3.76 -15.49 11.35
N LEU A 149 -2.69 -16.26 11.29
CA LEU A 149 -2.53 -17.52 12.02
C LEU A 149 -2.54 -17.32 13.52
N ASN A 150 -1.89 -16.27 14.01
CA ASN A 150 -1.81 -15.97 15.43
C ASN A 150 -3.14 -15.49 16.05
N ASN A 151 -4.04 -14.91 15.24
CA ASN A 151 -5.24 -14.24 15.76
C ASN A 151 -6.57 -14.92 15.38
N TYR A 152 -6.57 -15.86 14.44
CA TYR A 152 -7.79 -16.50 13.93
C TYR A 152 -7.62 -18.03 13.84
N SER A 153 -7.74 -18.72 14.97
CA SER A 153 -7.50 -20.17 15.12
C SER A 153 -8.36 -21.06 14.21
N PHE A 154 -9.48 -20.56 13.68
CA PHE A 154 -10.34 -21.29 12.75
C PHE A 154 -9.85 -21.27 11.29
N VAL A 155 -8.83 -20.45 10.97
CA VAL A 155 -8.24 -20.38 9.63
C VAL A 155 -7.15 -21.43 9.50
N LYS A 156 -7.20 -22.23 8.45
CA LYS A 156 -6.16 -23.24 8.19
C LYS A 156 -5.07 -22.64 7.33
N GLU A 157 -3.83 -22.95 7.63
CA GLU A 157 -2.67 -22.46 6.89
C GLU A 157 -2.78 -22.69 5.38
N LYS A 158 -3.26 -23.87 4.95
CA LYS A 158 -3.49 -24.23 3.53
C LYS A 158 -4.50 -23.33 2.82
N ASP A 159 -5.34 -22.59 3.54
CA ASP A 159 -6.34 -21.69 2.96
C ASP A 159 -5.79 -20.27 2.79
N ILE A 160 -4.57 -19.99 3.31
CA ILE A 160 -3.86 -18.72 3.14
C ILE A 160 -2.88 -18.83 1.97
N GLU A 161 -2.90 -17.83 1.11
CA GLU A 161 -1.91 -17.66 0.02
C GLU A 161 -1.20 -16.32 0.23
N VAL A 162 0.15 -16.35 0.33
CA VAL A 162 0.93 -15.10 0.38
C VAL A 162 1.13 -14.58 -1.03
N ILE A 163 0.53 -13.45 -1.31
CA ILE A 163 0.70 -12.73 -2.58
C ILE A 163 1.13 -11.31 -2.26
N TYR A 164 2.42 -11.07 -2.37
CA TYR A 164 3.00 -9.75 -2.16
C TYR A 164 2.37 -8.71 -3.09
N ARG A 165 2.35 -7.46 -2.63
CA ARG A 165 2.02 -6.34 -3.51
C ARG A 165 3.14 -6.17 -4.52
N GLY A 166 2.77 -5.71 -5.72
CA GLY A 166 3.71 -5.40 -6.77
C GLY A 166 3.66 -3.94 -7.19
N VAL A 167 4.71 -3.51 -7.86
CA VAL A 167 4.77 -2.25 -8.60
C VAL A 167 4.96 -2.54 -10.09
N ASP A 168 4.48 -1.64 -10.92
CA ASP A 168 4.78 -1.67 -12.35
C ASP A 168 6.20 -1.12 -12.58
N CYS A 169 7.14 -2.02 -12.90
CA CYS A 169 8.53 -1.66 -13.13
C CYS A 169 8.73 -0.81 -14.40
N ASN A 170 7.74 -0.72 -15.30
CA ASN A 170 7.78 0.22 -16.41
C ASN A 170 7.46 1.65 -15.96
N VAL A 171 6.64 1.80 -14.92
CA VAL A 171 6.33 3.09 -14.29
C VAL A 171 7.41 3.48 -13.29
N TYR A 172 7.80 2.56 -12.40
CA TYR A 172 8.86 2.75 -11.41
C TYR A 172 10.17 2.15 -11.97
N ASN A 173 10.66 2.74 -13.05
CA ASN A 173 11.78 2.23 -13.81
C ASN A 173 13.10 2.54 -13.08
N TYR A 174 13.90 1.50 -12.85
CA TYR A 174 15.18 1.61 -12.14
C TYR A 174 16.13 2.62 -12.79
N GLY A 175 16.67 3.54 -11.98
CA GLY A 175 17.54 4.63 -12.42
C GLY A 175 16.81 5.78 -13.13
N CYS A 176 15.48 5.76 -13.16
CA CYS A 176 14.70 6.88 -13.71
C CYS A 176 14.99 8.17 -12.93
N LYS A 177 15.20 9.24 -13.64
CA LYS A 177 15.34 10.58 -13.08
C LYS A 177 14.13 11.42 -13.50
N PRO A 178 13.68 12.37 -12.66
CA PRO A 178 12.64 13.31 -13.03
C PRO A 178 13.08 14.15 -14.24
N SER A 179 12.10 14.63 -15.01
CA SER A 179 12.39 15.53 -16.12
C SER A 179 13.01 16.85 -15.64
N LYS A 180 13.80 17.52 -16.50
CA LYS A 180 14.39 18.84 -16.16
C LYS A 180 13.31 19.84 -15.75
N SER A 181 12.20 19.90 -16.48
CA SER A 181 11.08 20.81 -16.16
C SER A 181 10.46 20.51 -14.79
N TRP A 182 10.38 19.24 -14.39
CA TRP A 182 9.91 18.88 -13.05
C TRP A 182 10.93 19.32 -11.99
N GLN A 183 12.23 19.11 -12.23
CA GLN A 183 13.30 19.50 -11.30
C GLN A 183 13.36 21.02 -11.11
N GLU A 184 13.21 21.79 -12.18
CA GLU A 184 13.10 23.25 -12.15
C GLU A 184 11.91 23.69 -11.29
N SER A 185 10.71 23.15 -11.58
CA SER A 185 9.50 23.44 -10.81
C SER A 185 9.62 23.03 -9.34
N TRP A 186 10.30 21.90 -9.04
CA TRP A 186 10.58 21.46 -7.69
C TRP A 186 11.50 22.43 -6.95
N ASN A 187 12.58 22.86 -7.59
CA ASN A 187 13.53 23.80 -7.04
C ASN A 187 12.91 25.19 -6.79
N ASP A 188 12.06 25.66 -7.71
CA ASP A 188 11.30 26.90 -7.54
C ASP A 188 10.34 26.82 -6.33
N GLN A 189 9.67 25.68 -6.18
CA GLN A 189 8.74 25.48 -5.06
C GLN A 189 9.45 25.25 -3.72
N PHE A 190 10.64 24.66 -3.74
CA PHE A 190 11.40 24.28 -2.54
C PHE A 190 12.88 24.68 -2.66
N PRO A 191 13.19 25.98 -2.80
CA PRO A 191 14.57 26.44 -3.03
C PRO A 191 15.54 26.07 -1.88
N GLN A 192 15.01 25.85 -0.67
CA GLN A 192 15.79 25.44 0.49
C GLN A 192 16.33 23.99 0.42
N ILE A 193 15.85 23.18 -0.53
CA ILE A 193 16.31 21.80 -0.75
C ILE A 193 17.50 21.75 -1.72
N GLN A 194 17.63 22.77 -2.57
CA GLN A 194 18.65 22.81 -3.61
C GLN A 194 20.05 22.66 -3.02
N ASP A 195 20.92 21.91 -3.72
CA ASP A 195 22.31 21.64 -3.34
C ASP A 195 22.50 20.94 -1.98
N LYS A 196 21.46 20.27 -1.47
CA LYS A 196 21.50 19.46 -0.27
C LYS A 196 21.18 17.99 -0.55
N THR A 197 21.71 17.10 0.26
CA THR A 197 21.29 15.70 0.24
C THR A 197 19.83 15.61 0.72
N LEU A 198 18.95 15.13 -0.16
CA LEU A 198 17.51 15.06 0.08
C LEU A 198 17.12 13.76 0.79
N LEU A 199 16.74 13.86 2.05
CA LEU A 199 16.26 12.77 2.89
C LEU A 199 14.73 12.84 2.97
N THR A 200 14.04 11.80 2.49
CA THR A 200 12.57 11.84 2.33
C THR A 200 11.85 10.84 3.22
N LEU A 201 10.91 11.30 4.04
CA LEU A 201 9.96 10.46 4.78
C LEU A 201 8.57 10.55 4.14
N PRO A 202 8.18 9.55 3.29
CA PRO A 202 6.89 9.56 2.64
C PRO A 202 5.82 8.87 3.49
N GLY A 203 4.60 9.39 3.40
CA GLY A 203 3.43 8.78 4.04
C GLY A 203 2.56 9.79 4.76
N ARG A 204 1.34 9.37 5.10
CA ARG A 204 0.41 10.24 5.85
C ARG A 204 1.03 10.68 7.18
N VAL A 205 0.90 11.95 7.53
CA VAL A 205 1.42 12.48 8.79
C VAL A 205 0.59 11.93 9.96
N THR A 206 1.13 10.88 10.58
CA THR A 206 0.53 10.19 11.74
C THR A 206 1.61 9.72 12.70
N ARG A 207 1.28 9.55 13.98
CA ARG A 207 2.25 9.10 15.01
C ARG A 207 2.94 7.77 14.68
N LEU A 208 2.31 6.94 13.84
CA LEU A 208 2.83 5.62 13.49
C LEU A 208 3.96 5.65 12.46
N LYS A 209 4.21 6.79 11.80
CA LYS A 209 5.15 6.87 10.65
C LYS A 209 6.58 7.30 11.01
N GLY A 210 6.90 7.45 12.32
CA GLY A 210 8.26 7.72 12.76
C GLY A 210 8.78 9.13 12.50
N HIS A 211 7.88 10.14 12.41
CA HIS A 211 8.29 11.52 12.16
C HIS A 211 9.20 12.08 13.24
N HIS A 212 9.02 11.66 14.52
CA HIS A 212 9.88 12.09 15.61
C HIS A 212 11.31 11.57 15.45
N ASP A 213 11.45 10.30 15.03
CA ASP A 213 12.75 9.69 14.78
C ASP A 213 13.42 10.33 13.57
N PHE A 214 12.65 10.59 12.51
CA PHE A 214 13.14 11.30 11.33
C PHE A 214 13.69 12.69 11.66
N ILE A 215 12.97 13.46 12.49
CA ILE A 215 13.44 14.78 12.95
C ILE A 215 14.74 14.62 13.76
N SER A 216 14.84 13.61 14.63
CA SER A 216 16.04 13.36 15.42
C SER A 216 17.24 12.93 14.55
N VAL A 217 17.00 12.16 13.48
CA VAL A 217 18.03 11.83 12.47
C VAL A 217 18.56 13.08 11.77
N ILE A 218 17.67 13.99 11.32
CA ILE A 218 18.07 15.24 10.67
C ILE A 218 18.87 16.10 11.62
N ASP A 219 18.43 16.23 12.90
CA ASP A 219 19.14 16.98 13.91
C ASP A 219 20.58 16.47 14.09
N ALA A 220 20.75 15.18 14.33
CA ALA A 220 22.07 14.58 14.53
C ALA A 220 23.00 14.75 13.31
N LEU A 221 22.46 14.66 12.08
CA LEU A 221 23.26 14.88 10.86
C LEU A 221 23.68 16.34 10.72
N ILE A 222 22.81 17.30 11.00
CA ILE A 222 23.14 18.73 10.97
C ILE A 222 24.18 19.07 12.03
N GLN A 223 24.03 18.56 13.27
CA GLN A 223 25.02 18.76 14.35
C GLN A 223 26.39 18.16 13.97
N SER A 224 26.43 17.12 13.15
CA SER A 224 27.66 16.51 12.63
C SER A 224 28.19 17.20 11.37
N GLY A 225 27.63 18.34 10.95
CA GLY A 225 28.11 19.15 9.82
C GLY A 225 27.68 18.65 8.44
N ASN A 226 26.72 17.72 8.35
CA ASN A 226 26.24 17.22 7.06
C ASN A 226 25.29 18.22 6.38
N ASN A 227 25.44 18.41 5.06
CA ASN A 227 24.55 19.28 4.28
C ASN A 227 23.32 18.51 3.78
N VAL A 228 22.37 18.26 4.69
CA VAL A 228 21.15 17.49 4.40
C VAL A 228 19.89 18.34 4.50
N HIS A 229 18.81 17.89 3.85
CA HIS A 229 17.46 18.43 4.00
C HIS A 229 16.43 17.33 4.14
N GLY A 230 15.58 17.42 5.18
CA GLY A 230 14.49 16.47 5.42
C GLY A 230 13.20 16.90 4.76
N ALA A 231 12.62 16.05 3.91
CA ALA A 231 11.31 16.25 3.29
C ALA A 231 10.27 15.31 3.89
N ILE A 232 9.25 15.86 4.55
CA ILE A 232 8.08 15.10 5.03
C ILE A 232 6.99 15.19 3.96
N VAL A 233 6.74 14.09 3.25
CA VAL A 233 5.87 14.05 2.07
C VAL A 233 4.62 13.25 2.35
N GLY A 234 3.48 13.92 2.52
CA GLY A 234 2.20 13.24 2.73
C GLY A 234 1.11 14.14 3.27
N GLY A 235 -0.12 13.68 3.07
CA GLY A 235 -1.30 14.42 3.51
C GLY A 235 -1.50 14.37 5.03
N VAL A 236 -2.08 15.44 5.55
CA VAL A 236 -2.50 15.57 6.94
C VAL A 236 -4.01 15.36 7.03
N HIS A 237 -4.44 14.36 7.81
CA HIS A 237 -5.85 14.19 8.06
C HIS A 237 -6.38 15.35 8.94
N PRO A 238 -7.52 15.99 8.63
CA PRO A 238 -8.04 17.15 9.38
C PRO A 238 -8.07 16.99 10.91
N LYS A 239 -8.36 15.76 11.38
CA LYS A 239 -8.38 15.40 12.81
C LYS A 239 -6.98 15.22 13.43
N LYS A 240 -5.91 15.39 12.68
CA LYS A 240 -4.51 15.18 13.14
C LYS A 240 -3.69 16.47 13.13
N LYS A 241 -4.31 17.64 13.03
CA LYS A 241 -3.63 18.94 13.06
C LYS A 241 -2.76 19.12 14.31
N GLN A 242 -3.25 18.72 15.48
CA GLN A 242 -2.50 18.79 16.74
C GLN A 242 -1.16 18.04 16.67
N TYR A 243 -1.09 16.90 15.98
CA TYR A 243 0.17 16.16 15.81
C TYR A 243 1.15 16.92 14.91
N VAL A 244 0.68 17.60 13.87
CA VAL A 244 1.53 18.42 13.02
C VAL A 244 2.11 19.60 13.81
N GLU A 245 1.30 20.24 14.65
CA GLU A 245 1.78 21.34 15.51
C GLU A 245 2.82 20.85 16.53
N GLU A 246 2.68 19.64 17.04
CA GLU A 246 3.69 18.99 17.89
C GLU A 246 5.02 18.81 17.14
N LEU A 247 4.96 18.31 15.90
CA LEU A 247 6.16 18.14 15.07
C LEU A 247 6.81 19.51 14.74
N ARG A 248 6.01 20.53 14.40
CA ARG A 248 6.50 21.88 14.13
C ARG A 248 7.20 22.49 15.34
N ARG A 249 6.63 22.30 16.55
CA ARG A 249 7.29 22.74 17.79
C ARG A 249 8.64 22.05 17.96
N LYS A 250 8.71 20.72 17.83
CA LYS A 250 9.99 19.99 17.93
C LYS A 250 11.02 20.50 16.91
N ILE A 251 10.61 20.77 15.66
CA ILE A 251 11.49 21.34 14.62
C ILE A 251 12.00 22.73 15.02
N ASN A 252 11.14 23.59 15.58
CA ASN A 252 11.53 24.92 16.03
C ASN A 252 12.46 24.88 17.27
N ASP A 253 12.14 24.02 18.24
CA ASP A 253 12.93 23.85 19.45
C ASP A 253 14.37 23.38 19.15
N LEU A 254 14.55 22.61 18.09
CA LEU A 254 15.83 22.12 17.57
C LEU A 254 16.47 23.06 16.51
N ASN A 255 15.86 24.21 16.22
CA ASN A 255 16.31 25.17 15.19
C ASN A 255 16.42 24.55 13.77
N LEU A 256 15.59 23.56 13.44
CA LEU A 256 15.62 22.82 12.16
C LEU A 256 14.67 23.41 11.10
N GLY A 257 14.13 24.62 11.29
CA GLY A 257 13.15 25.22 10.37
C GLY A 257 13.65 25.40 8.94
N SER A 258 14.97 25.60 8.73
CA SER A 258 15.62 25.67 7.42
C SER A 258 16.10 24.31 6.87
N HIS A 259 15.93 23.23 7.63
CA HIS A 259 16.45 21.90 7.32
C HIS A 259 15.36 20.84 7.15
N ILE A 260 14.09 21.15 7.48
CA ILE A 260 12.97 20.23 7.31
C ILE A 260 11.80 20.95 6.65
N THR A 261 11.26 20.34 5.58
CA THR A 261 10.10 20.87 4.84
C THR A 261 8.93 19.88 4.88
N PHE A 262 7.73 20.38 5.23
CA PHE A 262 6.47 19.67 5.00
C PHE A 262 6.02 19.92 3.55
N VAL A 263 6.27 18.98 2.67
CA VAL A 263 5.97 19.06 1.23
C VAL A 263 4.46 18.93 0.95
N GLY A 264 3.72 18.30 1.88
CA GLY A 264 2.28 18.05 1.69
C GLY A 264 1.99 16.81 0.86
N GLN A 265 0.73 16.69 0.43
CA GLN A 265 0.29 15.57 -0.40
C GLN A 265 0.69 15.78 -1.86
N ARG A 266 1.33 14.79 -2.46
CA ARG A 266 1.83 14.82 -3.84
C ARG A 266 1.11 13.77 -4.70
N SER A 267 0.86 14.09 -5.95
CA SER A 267 0.40 13.16 -6.99
C SER A 267 1.56 12.58 -7.80
N ASP A 268 2.71 13.26 -7.81
CA ASP A 268 3.96 12.95 -8.50
C ASP A 268 4.98 12.26 -7.57
N MET A 269 4.50 11.32 -6.76
CA MET A 269 5.35 10.60 -5.79
C MET A 269 6.51 9.86 -6.45
N ARG A 270 6.34 9.39 -7.68
CA ARG A 270 7.42 8.72 -8.43
C ARG A 270 8.62 9.66 -8.60
N GLU A 271 8.36 10.88 -9.03
CA GLU A 271 9.37 11.92 -9.25
C GLU A 271 10.03 12.31 -7.93
N VAL A 272 9.24 12.50 -6.88
CA VAL A 272 9.76 12.80 -5.53
C VAL A 272 10.69 11.71 -5.03
N LEU A 273 10.29 10.42 -5.15
CA LEU A 273 11.12 9.29 -4.74
C LEU A 273 12.38 9.15 -5.60
N ALA A 274 12.28 9.40 -6.91
CA ALA A 274 13.42 9.37 -7.83
C ALA A 274 14.39 10.54 -7.64
N GLN A 275 13.93 11.67 -7.08
CA GLN A 275 14.75 12.83 -6.73
C GLN A 275 15.43 12.68 -5.37
N SER A 276 14.90 11.81 -4.50
CA SER A 276 15.43 11.59 -3.15
C SER A 276 16.75 10.84 -3.19
N ASP A 277 17.71 11.23 -2.35
CA ASP A 277 18.96 10.49 -2.14
C ASP A 277 18.72 9.28 -1.23
N VAL A 278 17.89 9.43 -0.19
CA VAL A 278 17.47 8.35 0.70
C VAL A 278 16.02 8.52 1.08
N VAL A 279 15.28 7.42 1.06
CA VAL A 279 13.89 7.34 1.52
C VAL A 279 13.82 6.59 2.85
N PHE A 280 12.94 7.03 3.74
CA PHE A 280 12.79 6.43 5.06
C PHE A 280 11.46 5.71 5.24
N SER A 281 11.51 4.58 5.93
CA SER A 281 10.33 3.84 6.38
C SER A 281 10.46 3.51 7.87
N LEU A 282 10.26 4.51 8.73
CA LEU A 282 10.47 4.45 10.18
C LEU A 282 9.16 4.22 10.94
N SER A 283 8.25 3.42 10.39
CA SER A 283 6.96 3.15 11.02
C SER A 283 7.15 2.46 12.37
N GLN A 284 6.54 3.00 13.44
CA GLN A 284 6.63 2.49 14.82
C GLN A 284 5.90 1.15 15.02
N THR A 285 5.04 0.79 14.08
CA THR A 285 4.33 -0.49 14.07
C THR A 285 4.56 -1.19 12.73
N PRO A 286 4.60 -2.53 12.71
CA PRO A 286 4.84 -3.29 11.48
C PRO A 286 3.88 -2.89 10.36
N GLU A 287 4.40 -2.39 9.27
CA GLU A 287 3.59 -2.17 8.07
C GLU A 287 3.18 -3.49 7.44
N SER A 288 1.98 -3.53 6.91
CA SER A 288 1.47 -4.75 6.27
C SER A 288 2.24 -5.12 5.02
N PHE A 289 2.73 -4.11 4.29
CA PHE A 289 3.60 -4.29 3.13
C PHE A 289 4.57 -3.12 2.96
N GLY A 290 4.12 -1.84 2.86
CA GLY A 290 4.97 -0.69 2.60
C GLY A 290 5.14 -0.42 1.10
N ARG A 291 4.05 -0.04 0.41
CA ARG A 291 4.10 0.22 -1.05
C ARG A 291 5.13 1.27 -1.44
N THR A 292 5.22 2.35 -0.70
CA THR A 292 6.14 3.46 -0.99
C THR A 292 7.60 3.04 -0.86
N THR A 293 7.90 2.14 0.09
CA THR A 293 9.21 1.50 0.22
C THR A 293 9.57 0.75 -1.06
N LEU A 294 8.64 -0.09 -1.57
CA LEU A 294 8.87 -0.84 -2.79
C LEU A 294 9.01 0.10 -4.01
N GLU A 295 8.20 1.13 -4.09
CA GLU A 295 8.24 2.14 -5.15
C GLU A 295 9.62 2.82 -5.21
N ALA A 296 10.18 3.23 -4.06
CA ALA A 296 11.53 3.80 -3.97
C ALA A 296 12.62 2.79 -4.37
N LEU A 297 12.57 1.58 -3.81
CA LEU A 297 13.54 0.53 -4.12
C LEU A 297 13.52 0.16 -5.61
N SER A 298 12.35 0.14 -6.25
CA SER A 298 12.21 -0.16 -7.68
C SER A 298 12.81 0.93 -8.57
N LEU A 299 12.78 2.18 -8.13
CA LEU A 299 13.46 3.30 -8.78
C LEU A 299 14.98 3.25 -8.61
N GLY A 300 15.50 2.40 -7.73
CA GLY A 300 16.90 2.35 -7.35
C GLY A 300 17.28 3.35 -6.25
N THR A 301 16.29 3.98 -5.62
CA THR A 301 16.52 4.89 -4.49
C THR A 301 16.73 4.08 -3.21
N PRO A 302 17.83 4.28 -2.49
CA PRO A 302 18.10 3.63 -1.21
C PRO A 302 17.01 3.90 -0.18
N VAL A 303 16.65 2.88 0.60
CA VAL A 303 15.66 3.01 1.68
C VAL A 303 16.26 2.55 2.99
N LEU A 304 16.22 3.38 4.01
CA LEU A 304 16.45 2.97 5.40
C LEU A 304 15.11 2.71 6.08
N GLY A 305 14.94 1.54 6.63
CA GLY A 305 13.66 1.14 7.24
C GLY A 305 13.82 0.23 8.43
N TYR A 306 12.90 0.36 9.39
CA TYR A 306 12.89 -0.46 10.60
C TYR A 306 12.68 -1.94 10.28
N ASP A 307 13.46 -2.82 10.95
CA ASP A 307 13.51 -4.27 10.73
C ASP A 307 12.26 -4.98 11.28
N HIS A 308 11.09 -4.63 10.73
CA HIS A 308 9.84 -5.29 11.01
C HIS A 308 8.81 -5.17 9.87
N GLY A 309 7.77 -6.00 9.93
CA GLY A 309 6.65 -5.94 8.99
C GLY A 309 7.04 -6.25 7.54
N GLY A 310 6.19 -5.83 6.61
CA GLY A 310 6.42 -6.02 5.18
C GLY A 310 7.61 -5.22 4.62
N VAL A 311 8.02 -4.14 5.29
CA VAL A 311 9.24 -3.37 4.96
C VAL A 311 10.49 -4.24 5.13
N ARG A 312 10.59 -4.97 6.25
CA ARG A 312 11.64 -5.96 6.47
C ARG A 312 11.74 -6.97 5.33
N GLU A 313 10.60 -7.48 4.88
CA GLU A 313 10.56 -8.51 3.82
C GLU A 313 11.11 -7.95 2.50
N GLN A 314 10.76 -6.71 2.17
CA GLN A 314 11.27 -6.02 0.98
C GLN A 314 12.76 -5.70 1.08
N LEU A 315 13.19 -5.09 2.19
CA LEU A 315 14.58 -4.72 2.38
C LEU A 315 15.48 -5.96 2.39
N LYS A 316 15.11 -7.05 3.07
CA LYS A 316 15.88 -8.30 3.03
C LYS A 316 16.06 -8.83 1.62
N ALA A 317 15.07 -8.67 0.75
CA ALA A 317 15.12 -9.19 -0.62
C ALA A 317 15.83 -8.26 -1.60
N ILE A 318 15.74 -6.93 -1.42
CA ILE A 318 16.17 -5.94 -2.42
C ILE A 318 17.38 -5.14 -1.94
N TYR A 319 17.41 -4.77 -0.65
CA TYR A 319 18.39 -3.85 -0.09
C TYR A 319 18.69 -4.15 1.39
N PRO A 320 19.36 -5.27 1.72
CA PRO A 320 19.60 -5.67 3.12
C PRO A 320 20.31 -4.62 3.96
N ASN A 321 21.20 -3.82 3.35
CA ASN A 321 21.93 -2.74 4.03
C ASN A 321 21.02 -1.62 4.55
N GLY A 322 19.79 -1.54 4.03
CA GLY A 322 18.78 -0.57 4.47
C GLY A 322 18.04 -0.95 5.74
N LEU A 323 18.22 -2.16 6.26
CA LEU A 323 17.59 -2.59 7.51
C LEU A 323 18.21 -1.88 8.71
N VAL A 324 17.36 -1.41 9.61
CA VAL A 324 17.73 -0.74 10.86
C VAL A 324 16.91 -1.33 12.00
N GLU A 325 17.52 -1.49 13.15
CA GLU A 325 16.81 -1.91 14.37
C GLU A 325 15.68 -0.93 14.71
N VAL A 326 14.55 -1.48 15.16
CA VAL A 326 13.37 -0.66 15.47
C VAL A 326 13.67 0.34 16.58
N ASN A 327 13.37 1.62 16.33
CA ASN A 327 13.62 2.78 17.22
C ASN A 327 15.10 3.10 17.46
N ASN A 328 16.02 2.51 16.71
CA ASN A 328 17.46 2.80 16.81
C ASN A 328 17.85 3.96 15.86
N VAL A 329 17.63 5.19 16.32
CA VAL A 329 17.98 6.42 15.57
C VAL A 329 19.48 6.52 15.33
N ASP A 330 20.30 6.10 16.32
CA ASP A 330 21.76 6.17 16.23
C ASP A 330 22.30 5.27 15.10
N GLU A 331 21.73 4.07 14.92
CA GLU A 331 22.08 3.20 13.80
C GLU A 331 21.71 3.84 12.44
N VAL A 332 20.57 4.54 12.36
CA VAL A 332 20.20 5.29 11.16
C VAL A 332 21.25 6.34 10.83
N VAL A 333 21.64 7.14 11.84
CA VAL A 333 22.62 8.21 11.70
C VAL A 333 23.98 7.63 11.28
N LEU A 334 24.44 6.56 11.93
CA LEU A 334 25.70 5.92 11.62
C LEU A 334 25.76 5.43 10.16
N LYS A 335 24.72 4.73 9.71
CA LYS A 335 24.63 4.26 8.31
C LYS A 335 24.65 5.41 7.30
N LEU A 336 24.08 6.56 7.63
CA LEU A 336 24.11 7.74 6.75
C LEU A 336 25.48 8.41 6.76
N GLN A 337 26.14 8.52 7.89
CA GLN A 337 27.47 9.11 8.01
C GLN A 337 28.55 8.27 7.32
N GLU A 338 28.47 6.94 7.42
CA GLU A 338 29.37 6.01 6.76
C GLU A 338 29.10 5.90 5.26
N GLY A 339 27.86 6.07 4.82
CA GLY A 339 27.39 5.77 3.48
C GLY A 339 27.07 6.96 2.58
N LEU A 340 26.85 8.17 3.08
CA LEU A 340 26.72 9.36 2.25
C LEU A 340 28.15 9.83 1.86
N PRO A 341 28.63 9.70 0.61
CA PRO A 341 27.96 9.61 -0.70
C PRO A 341 27.99 8.23 -1.36
N CYS A 342 28.29 7.16 -0.67
CA CYS A 342 28.58 5.83 -1.24
C CYS A 342 27.56 4.74 -0.80
N LEU A 343 26.31 5.09 -0.51
CA LEU A 343 25.28 4.07 -0.27
C LEU A 343 25.22 3.10 -1.45
N SER A 344 25.32 1.79 -1.17
CA SER A 344 25.07 0.77 -2.17
C SER A 344 23.69 0.97 -2.78
N LEU A 345 23.55 0.64 -4.06
CA LEU A 345 22.25 0.75 -4.72
C LEU A 345 21.39 -0.51 -4.45
N PRO A 346 20.06 -0.36 -4.37
CA PRO A 346 19.14 -1.50 -4.32
C PRO A 346 19.33 -2.45 -5.51
N SER A 347 18.97 -3.73 -5.33
CA SER A 347 18.96 -4.70 -6.42
C SER A 347 17.98 -4.25 -7.52
N ARG A 348 18.43 -4.30 -8.78
CA ARG A 348 17.61 -3.94 -9.95
C ARG A 348 16.46 -4.90 -10.17
N THR A 349 16.62 -6.16 -9.78
CA THR A 349 15.60 -7.21 -10.00
C THR A 349 15.04 -7.68 -8.67
N HIS A 350 13.73 -7.83 -8.61
CA HIS A 350 13.04 -8.34 -7.43
C HIS A 350 11.73 -9.05 -7.81
N VAL A 351 11.20 -9.84 -6.87
CA VAL A 351 9.99 -10.65 -7.04
C VAL A 351 8.67 -9.89 -6.80
N PHE A 352 8.74 -8.62 -6.46
CA PHE A 352 7.60 -7.78 -6.10
C PHE A 352 7.08 -6.95 -7.28
N ASP A 353 7.01 -7.57 -8.46
CA ASP A 353 6.45 -6.92 -9.65
C ASP A 353 4.92 -7.10 -9.75
N LEU A 354 4.29 -6.20 -10.49
CA LEU A 354 2.83 -6.17 -10.66
C LEU A 354 2.30 -7.39 -11.40
N GLU A 355 3.02 -7.85 -12.41
CA GLU A 355 2.66 -9.02 -13.21
C GLU A 355 2.60 -10.28 -12.32
N THR A 356 3.64 -10.51 -11.50
CA THR A 356 3.69 -11.60 -10.54
C THR A 356 2.54 -11.54 -9.53
N MET A 357 2.21 -10.36 -8.99
CA MET A 357 1.08 -10.19 -8.07
C MET A 357 -0.25 -10.57 -8.73
N CYS A 358 -0.48 -10.08 -9.94
CA CYS A 358 -1.74 -10.30 -10.65
C CYS A 358 -1.86 -11.75 -11.16
N SER A 359 -0.80 -12.33 -11.71
CA SER A 359 -0.78 -13.70 -12.20
C SER A 359 -0.99 -14.73 -11.08
N LYS A 360 -0.34 -14.54 -9.92
CA LYS A 360 -0.58 -15.37 -8.73
C LYS A 360 -2.03 -15.25 -8.24
N THR A 361 -2.60 -14.03 -8.23
CA THR A 361 -4.00 -13.82 -7.86
C THR A 361 -4.95 -14.53 -8.82
N LEU A 362 -4.71 -14.41 -10.13
CA LEU A 362 -5.50 -15.14 -11.14
C LEU A 362 -5.34 -16.66 -11.01
N SER A 363 -4.14 -17.14 -10.66
CA SER A 363 -3.90 -18.57 -10.38
C SER A 363 -4.75 -19.08 -9.22
N VAL A 364 -4.90 -18.30 -8.15
CA VAL A 364 -5.82 -18.62 -7.03
C VAL A 364 -7.25 -18.77 -7.54
N TYR A 365 -7.74 -17.85 -8.38
CA TYR A 365 -9.08 -17.93 -8.94
C TYR A 365 -9.27 -19.18 -9.80
N LYS A 366 -8.32 -19.47 -10.69
CA LYS A 366 -8.35 -20.65 -11.56
C LYS A 366 -8.32 -21.96 -10.77
N LYS A 367 -7.50 -22.06 -9.72
CA LYS A 367 -7.43 -23.24 -8.85
C LYS A 367 -8.75 -23.50 -8.10
N LEU A 368 -9.49 -22.45 -7.72
CA LEU A 368 -10.81 -22.60 -7.09
C LEU A 368 -11.85 -23.12 -8.08
N GLN A 369 -11.81 -22.63 -9.31
CA GLN A 369 -12.74 -23.06 -10.38
C GLN A 369 -12.52 -24.49 -10.87
N ALA A 370 -11.32 -25.04 -10.67
CA ALA A 370 -10.97 -26.39 -11.09
C ALA A 370 -11.40 -27.48 -10.08
N LYS A 371 -11.89 -27.06 -8.90
CA LYS A 371 -12.43 -27.94 -7.85
C LYS A 371 -13.92 -28.19 -8.05
#